data_d18d654207fd6476248ff5fd4cd9cb41
#
_entry.id   d18d654207fd6476248ff5fd4cd9cb41
#
_cell.length_a   1.000
_cell.length_b   1.000
_cell.length_c   1.000
_cell.angle_alpha   90.00
_cell.angle_beta   90.00
_cell.angle_gamma   90.00
#
_symmetry.space_group_name_H-M   'P 1'
#
loop_
_entity.id
_entity.type
_entity.pdbx_description
1 polymer ?
#
loop_
_entity_poly.entity_id
_entity_poly.type
_entity_poly.pdbx_seq_one_letter_code
_entity_poly.pdbx_strand_id
1 'polypeptide(L)'
;MNNIAYFEIQADDPKKAVVFYSEVFGWKFIRDENLPIEYWRIETEGANGGLLKRPAAVPPQQSGTNAYVCSKQVEDFDKTAEKILKNGGLVALPKFAIPGKCWQGYFLDPQGNTFGLFQVDENSY
;
A
#
# COMPACT_ATOMS: atom_id res chain seq x y z
N MET A 1 -22.74 3.07 -6.23
CA MET A 1 -23.12 2.76 -4.84
C MET A 1 -22.61 1.38 -4.48
N ASN A 2 -22.37 1.13 -3.21
CA ASN A 2 -21.90 -0.16 -2.69
C ASN A 2 -20.51 -0.58 -3.17
N ASN A 3 -19.69 0.38 -3.54
CA ASN A 3 -18.32 0.16 -3.99
C ASN A 3 -17.34 0.59 -2.89
N ILE A 4 -16.11 0.08 -2.97
CA ILE A 4 -15.02 0.62 -2.16
C ILE A 4 -14.68 2.01 -2.71
N ALA A 5 -15.02 3.05 -1.95
CA ALA A 5 -14.94 4.43 -2.43
C ALA A 5 -13.75 5.20 -1.88
N TYR A 6 -13.16 4.72 -0.78
CA TYR A 6 -12.12 5.42 -0.07
C TYR A 6 -11.29 4.41 0.74
N PHE A 7 -10.03 4.70 0.97
CA PHE A 7 -9.19 3.86 1.83
C PHE A 7 -8.39 4.72 2.80
N GLU A 8 -7.95 4.13 3.89
CA GLU A 8 -7.07 4.82 4.83
C GLU A 8 -5.87 3.96 5.17
N ILE A 9 -4.72 4.61 5.25
CA ILE A 9 -3.47 4.02 5.67
C ILE A 9 -3.10 4.61 7.03
N GLN A 10 -2.84 3.75 8.01
CA GLN A 10 -2.41 4.17 9.32
C GLN A 10 -0.91 3.99 9.46
N ALA A 11 -0.25 4.95 10.05
CA ALA A 11 1.20 4.98 10.18
C ALA A 11 1.63 5.54 11.53
N ASP A 12 2.64 4.93 12.13
CA ASP A 12 3.25 5.50 13.34
C ASP A 12 3.97 6.80 13.02
N ASP A 13 4.59 6.87 11.85
CA ASP A 13 5.24 8.07 11.34
C ASP A 13 4.65 8.41 9.96
N PRO A 14 3.60 9.25 9.92
CA PRO A 14 2.94 9.59 8.66
C PRO A 14 3.87 10.17 7.60
N LYS A 15 4.82 11.01 7.97
CA LYS A 15 5.73 11.63 7.00
C LYS A 15 6.61 10.61 6.30
N LYS A 16 7.06 9.58 6.99
CA LYS A 16 7.83 8.48 6.38
C LYS A 16 6.97 7.70 5.39
N ALA A 17 5.71 7.46 5.73
CA ALA A 17 4.78 6.80 4.83
C ALA A 17 4.50 7.64 3.58
N VAL A 18 4.34 8.95 3.74
CA VAL A 18 4.17 9.88 2.60
C VAL A 18 5.34 9.74 1.62
N VAL A 19 6.57 9.74 2.14
CA VAL A 19 7.76 9.58 1.29
C VAL A 19 7.73 8.24 0.57
N PHE A 20 7.45 7.16 1.30
CA PHE A 20 7.41 5.82 0.71
C PHE A 20 6.42 5.74 -0.46
N TYR A 21 5.16 6.09 -0.23
CA TYR A 21 4.12 5.96 -1.25
C TYR A 21 4.31 6.95 -2.41
N SER A 22 4.85 8.13 -2.15
CA SER A 22 5.19 9.09 -3.20
C SER A 22 6.29 8.54 -4.10
N GLU A 23 7.34 7.98 -3.50
CA GLU A 23 8.50 7.48 -4.27
C GLU A 23 8.16 6.19 -5.03
N VAL A 24 7.40 5.28 -4.43
CA VAL A 24 7.11 3.99 -5.04
C VAL A 24 5.99 4.08 -6.07
N PHE A 25 4.88 4.75 -5.74
CA PHE A 25 3.68 4.77 -6.58
C PHE A 25 3.38 6.12 -7.21
N GLY A 26 4.10 7.16 -6.85
CA GLY A 26 3.86 8.49 -7.39
C GLY A 26 2.56 9.13 -6.92
N TRP A 27 2.00 8.68 -5.82
CA TRP A 27 0.78 9.25 -5.27
C TRP A 27 1.03 10.67 -4.76
N LYS A 28 0.01 11.51 -4.87
CA LYS A 28 0.03 12.87 -4.33
C LYS A 28 -0.54 12.89 -2.93
N PHE A 29 0.15 13.59 -2.03
CA PHE A 29 -0.26 13.76 -0.64
C PHE A 29 -0.45 15.24 -0.35
N ILE A 30 -1.59 15.59 0.22
CA ILE A 30 -1.93 16.97 0.59
C ILE A 30 -2.32 16.97 2.05
N ARG A 31 -1.55 17.74 2.87
CA ARG A 31 -1.86 17.87 4.30
C ARG A 31 -3.22 18.55 4.49
N ASP A 32 -4.09 17.95 5.29
CA ASP A 32 -5.36 18.56 5.67
C ASP A 32 -5.19 19.29 7.00
N GLU A 33 -5.04 20.61 6.92
CA GLU A 33 -4.79 21.44 8.08
C GLU A 33 -6.05 21.70 8.93
N ASN A 34 -7.23 21.30 8.45
CA ASN A 34 -8.50 21.57 9.13
C ASN A 34 -8.90 20.49 10.13
N LEU A 35 -8.14 19.41 10.21
CA LEU A 35 -8.44 18.30 11.11
C LEU A 35 -7.59 18.40 12.40
N PRO A 36 -8.12 17.89 13.54
CA PRO A 36 -7.38 17.94 14.80
C PRO A 36 -6.25 16.92 14.91
N ILE A 37 -6.10 16.05 13.92
CA ILE A 37 -5.06 15.04 13.85
C ILE A 37 -4.18 15.27 12.62
N GLU A 38 -3.00 14.66 12.60
CA GLU A 38 -2.18 14.68 11.39
C GLU A 38 -2.84 13.77 10.35
N TYR A 39 -3.31 14.38 9.27
CA TYR A 39 -4.04 13.70 8.21
C TYR A 39 -3.59 14.22 6.85
N TRP A 40 -3.31 13.29 5.93
CA TRP A 40 -2.91 13.59 4.56
C TRP A 40 -3.94 12.99 3.62
N ARG A 41 -4.43 13.79 2.68
CA ARG A 41 -5.28 13.29 1.61
C ARG A 41 -4.40 12.66 0.55
N ILE A 42 -4.86 11.54 0.00
CA ILE A 42 -4.13 10.79 -1.03
C ILE A 42 -4.92 10.88 -2.32
N GLU A 43 -4.27 11.39 -3.37
CA GLU A 43 -4.84 11.41 -4.72
C GLU A 43 -4.14 10.35 -5.55
N THR A 44 -4.92 9.49 -6.19
CA THR A 44 -4.46 8.44 -7.10
C THR A 44 -5.27 8.50 -8.38
N GLU A 45 -4.90 7.70 -9.36
CA GLU A 45 -5.71 7.56 -10.60
C GLU A 45 -6.99 6.75 -10.35
N GLY A 46 -7.06 6.01 -9.28
CA GLY A 46 -8.22 5.21 -8.89
C GLY A 46 -8.92 5.79 -7.68
N ALA A 47 -9.15 4.96 -6.66
CA ALA A 47 -9.76 5.41 -5.42
C ALA A 47 -8.83 6.36 -4.68
N ASN A 48 -9.39 7.43 -4.14
CA ASN A 48 -8.66 8.34 -3.28
C ASN A 48 -8.72 7.86 -1.83
N GLY A 49 -7.82 8.36 -1.01
CA GLY A 49 -7.77 7.93 0.36
C GLY A 49 -7.18 8.95 1.31
N GLY A 50 -6.81 8.47 2.49
CA GLY A 50 -6.17 9.26 3.52
C GLY A 50 -5.06 8.49 4.21
N LEU A 51 -4.16 9.25 4.81
CA LEU A 51 -3.09 8.70 5.63
C LEU A 51 -3.09 9.45 6.94
N LEU A 52 -3.11 8.72 8.04
CA LEU A 52 -3.22 9.33 9.36
C LEU A 52 -2.29 8.65 10.35
N LYS A 53 -2.01 9.38 11.44
CA LYS A 53 -1.28 8.77 12.54
C LYS A 53 -2.13 7.66 13.15
N ARG A 54 -1.51 6.51 13.39
CA ARG A 54 -2.17 5.35 13.96
C ARG A 54 -2.78 5.70 15.32
N PRO A 55 -4.10 5.49 15.50
CA PRO A 55 -4.76 5.83 16.76
C PRO A 55 -4.53 4.82 17.88
N ALA A 56 -4.04 3.62 17.53
CA ALA A 56 -3.77 2.56 18.49
C ALA A 56 -2.49 1.82 18.08
N ALA A 57 -1.87 1.12 19.03
CA ALA A 57 -0.65 0.38 18.77
C ALA A 57 -0.84 -0.72 17.73
N VAL A 58 0.22 -1.00 16.99
CA VAL A 58 0.26 -2.12 16.05
C VAL A 58 0.08 -3.43 16.83
N PRO A 59 -0.75 -4.38 16.35
CA PRO A 59 -0.85 -5.69 16.97
C PRO A 59 0.52 -6.39 16.97
N PRO A 60 0.75 -7.31 17.93
CA PRO A 60 1.99 -8.07 17.95
C PRO A 60 2.21 -8.83 16.65
N GLN A 61 3.48 -9.10 16.33
CA GLN A 61 3.80 -9.91 15.16
C GLN A 61 3.08 -11.26 15.23
N GLN A 62 2.72 -11.79 14.06
CA GLN A 62 2.04 -13.09 13.90
C GLN A 62 0.62 -13.12 14.45
N SER A 63 0.04 -11.96 14.76
CA SER A 63 -1.36 -11.89 15.21
C SER A 63 -2.37 -12.00 14.07
N GLY A 64 -1.91 -12.00 12.82
CA GLY A 64 -2.79 -11.97 11.67
C GLY A 64 -3.42 -10.59 11.47
N THR A 65 -4.34 -10.51 10.52
CA THR A 65 -5.05 -9.26 10.24
C THR A 65 -6.52 -9.54 9.99
N ASN A 66 -7.38 -8.66 10.50
CA ASN A 66 -8.81 -8.67 10.21
C ASN A 66 -9.20 -7.54 9.25
N ALA A 67 -8.21 -6.95 8.58
CA ALA A 67 -8.44 -5.87 7.63
C ALA A 67 -8.47 -6.42 6.20
N TYR A 68 -9.00 -5.62 5.28
CA TYR A 68 -8.88 -5.90 3.87
C TYR A 68 -7.48 -5.54 3.40
N VAL A 69 -6.93 -6.37 2.52
CA VAL A 69 -5.62 -6.11 1.90
C VAL A 69 -5.87 -5.51 0.51
N CYS A 70 -5.32 -4.32 0.28
CA CYS A 70 -5.43 -3.64 -1.01
C CYS A 70 -4.27 -4.00 -1.90
N SER A 71 -4.56 -4.38 -3.15
CA SER A 71 -3.53 -4.65 -4.15
C SER A 71 -3.43 -3.49 -5.13
N LYS A 72 -2.19 -3.17 -5.53
CA LYS A 72 -1.89 -2.13 -6.52
C LYS A 72 -1.55 -2.80 -7.84
N GLN A 73 -2.21 -2.38 -8.90
CA GLN A 73 -1.87 -2.81 -10.24
C GLN A 73 -0.69 -2.00 -10.76
N VAL A 74 0.33 -2.66 -11.27
CA VAL A 74 1.52 -2.03 -11.83
C VAL A 74 1.82 -2.61 -13.20
N GLU A 75 2.58 -1.87 -14.00
CA GLU A 75 3.00 -2.36 -15.32
C GLU A 75 4.14 -3.35 -15.24
N ASP A 76 5.03 -3.18 -14.27
CA ASP A 76 6.23 -4.01 -14.12
C ASP A 76 6.39 -4.39 -12.65
N PHE A 77 6.02 -5.63 -12.33
CA PHE A 77 6.09 -6.15 -10.97
C PHE A 77 7.50 -6.05 -10.40
N ASP A 78 8.48 -6.54 -11.14
CA ASP A 78 9.85 -6.64 -10.63
C ASP A 78 10.48 -5.27 -10.38
N LYS A 79 10.26 -4.31 -11.28
CA LYS A 79 10.73 -2.94 -11.09
C LYS A 79 10.12 -2.28 -9.86
N THR A 80 8.82 -2.47 -9.68
CA THR A 80 8.12 -1.89 -8.53
C THR A 80 8.59 -2.56 -7.24
N ALA A 81 8.78 -3.88 -7.26
CA ALA A 81 9.32 -4.60 -6.11
C ALA A 81 10.69 -4.08 -5.68
N GLU A 82 11.57 -3.77 -6.64
CA GLU A 82 12.86 -3.16 -6.34
C GLU A 82 12.71 -1.80 -5.64
N LYS A 83 11.79 -0.96 -6.11
CA LYS A 83 11.51 0.34 -5.50
C LYS A 83 10.96 0.18 -4.07
N ILE A 84 10.09 -0.80 -3.86
CA ILE A 84 9.54 -1.10 -2.54
C ILE A 84 10.66 -1.42 -1.56
N LEU A 85 11.54 -2.34 -1.94
CA LEU A 85 12.66 -2.75 -1.08
C LEU A 85 13.65 -1.62 -0.85
N LYS A 86 13.94 -0.85 -1.88
CA LYS A 86 14.85 0.30 -1.80
C LYS A 86 14.32 1.38 -0.86
N ASN A 87 13.01 1.50 -0.74
CA ASN A 87 12.36 2.53 0.08
C ASN A 87 11.87 2.00 1.43
N GLY A 88 12.42 0.88 1.89
CA GLY A 88 12.18 0.39 3.25
C GLY A 88 11.05 -0.61 3.41
N GLY A 89 10.43 -1.05 2.33
CA GLY A 89 9.45 -2.11 2.37
C GLY A 89 10.08 -3.48 2.49
N LEU A 90 9.27 -4.47 2.81
CA LEU A 90 9.71 -5.86 2.97
C LEU A 90 8.78 -6.79 2.19
N VAL A 91 9.30 -7.94 1.77
CA VAL A 91 8.47 -8.99 1.15
C VAL A 91 7.69 -9.71 2.24
N ALA A 92 6.37 -9.77 2.09
CA ALA A 92 5.51 -10.56 2.98
C ALA A 92 5.21 -11.94 2.36
N LEU A 93 4.89 -11.98 1.07
CA LEU A 93 4.73 -13.22 0.32
C LEU A 93 5.37 -13.01 -1.07
N PRO A 94 6.36 -13.85 -1.44
CA PRO A 94 7.07 -13.68 -2.71
C PRO A 94 6.16 -13.78 -3.93
N LYS A 95 6.62 -13.21 -5.04
CA LYS A 95 5.94 -13.24 -6.33
C LYS A 95 5.49 -14.66 -6.69
N PHE A 96 4.24 -14.78 -7.11
CA PHE A 96 3.67 -16.02 -7.62
C PHE A 96 2.72 -15.72 -8.77
N ALA A 97 2.45 -16.75 -9.57
CA ALA A 97 1.51 -16.60 -10.67
C ALA A 97 0.09 -16.95 -10.21
N ILE A 98 -0.88 -16.18 -10.69
CA ILE A 98 -2.25 -16.63 -10.83
C ILE A 98 -2.36 -17.00 -12.31
N PRO A 99 -2.33 -18.31 -12.64
CA PRO A 99 -2.10 -18.75 -14.01
C PRO A 99 -3.05 -18.14 -15.03
N GLY A 100 -2.48 -17.60 -16.10
CA GLY A 100 -3.23 -16.97 -17.17
C GLY A 100 -3.83 -15.62 -16.85
N LYS A 101 -3.55 -15.07 -15.68
CA LYS A 101 -4.14 -13.80 -15.22
C LYS A 101 -3.11 -12.76 -14.83
N CYS A 102 -2.27 -13.06 -13.84
CA CYS A 102 -1.35 -12.05 -13.33
C CYS A 102 -0.20 -12.66 -12.54
N TRP A 103 0.79 -11.82 -12.28
CA TRP A 103 1.79 -12.01 -11.24
C TRP A 103 1.34 -11.27 -10.00
N GLN A 104 1.40 -11.92 -8.86
CA GLN A 104 0.93 -11.39 -7.58
C GLN A 104 2.00 -11.55 -6.51
N GLY A 105 2.05 -10.64 -5.57
CA GLY A 105 2.88 -10.74 -4.38
C GLY A 105 2.38 -9.81 -3.30
N TYR A 106 2.92 -9.95 -2.10
CA TYR A 106 2.53 -9.12 -0.97
C TYR A 106 3.76 -8.57 -0.28
N PHE A 107 3.63 -7.35 0.22
CA PHE A 107 4.71 -6.60 0.83
C PHE A 107 4.23 -5.94 2.10
N LEU A 108 5.18 -5.54 2.93
CA LEU A 108 4.94 -4.65 4.06
C LEU A 108 5.52 -3.29 3.72
N ASP A 109 4.76 -2.23 4.01
CA ASP A 109 5.30 -0.88 3.94
C ASP A 109 6.19 -0.62 5.17
N PRO A 110 6.93 0.51 5.24
CA PRO A 110 7.79 0.79 6.39
C PRO A 110 7.05 0.97 7.71
N GLN A 111 5.73 1.05 7.67
CA GLN A 111 4.88 1.20 8.85
C GLN A 111 4.21 -0.12 9.27
N GLY A 112 4.60 -1.23 8.63
CA GLY A 112 4.07 -2.55 8.96
C GLY A 112 2.73 -2.88 8.34
N ASN A 113 2.26 -2.11 7.36
CA ASN A 113 1.01 -2.39 6.68
C ASN A 113 1.24 -3.34 5.50
N THR A 114 0.42 -4.38 5.41
CA THR A 114 0.45 -5.33 4.30
C THR A 114 -0.31 -4.77 3.11
N PHE A 115 0.27 -4.88 1.93
CA PHE A 115 -0.42 -4.57 0.67
C PHE A 115 -0.02 -5.56 -0.40
N GLY A 116 -0.87 -5.67 -1.42
CA GLY A 116 -0.60 -6.53 -2.57
C GLY A 116 -0.07 -5.74 -3.75
N LEU A 117 0.60 -6.44 -4.65
CA LEU A 117 1.11 -5.91 -5.90
C LEU A 117 0.79 -6.92 -6.99
N PHE A 118 0.26 -6.45 -8.13
CA PHE A 118 0.03 -7.36 -9.24
C PHE A 118 0.28 -6.71 -10.58
N GLN A 119 0.70 -7.55 -11.51
CA GLN A 119 0.91 -7.20 -12.92
C GLN A 119 0.06 -8.13 -13.75
N VAL A 120 -0.83 -7.58 -14.56
CA VAL A 120 -1.65 -8.38 -15.47
C VAL A 120 -0.77 -9.01 -16.52
N ASP A 121 -0.88 -10.33 -16.67
CA ASP A 121 -0.09 -11.09 -17.65
C ASP A 121 -0.84 -12.39 -17.96
N GLU A 122 -1.40 -12.48 -19.17
CA GLU A 122 -2.12 -13.68 -19.60
C GLU A 122 -1.21 -14.90 -19.79
N ASN A 123 0.10 -14.70 -19.79
CA ASN A 123 1.10 -15.75 -19.94
C ASN A 123 1.71 -16.18 -18.60
N SER A 124 1.19 -15.70 -17.47
CA SER A 124 1.67 -16.12 -16.15
C SER A 124 1.36 -17.58 -15.89
N TYR A 125 2.25 -18.26 -15.15
CA TYR A 125 2.07 -19.68 -14.81
C TYR A 125 2.90 -20.09 -13.61
#